data_e6b9cf40a3106e34834f0b0323096d3f
#
_entry.id   e6b9cf40a3106e34834f0b0323096d3f
#
_cell.length_a   1.000
_cell.length_b   1.000
_cell.length_c   1.000
_cell.angle_alpha   90.00
_cell.angle_beta   90.00
_cell.angle_gamma   90.00
#
_symmetry.space_group_name_H-M   'P 1'
#
loop_
_entity.id
_entity.type
_entity.pdbx_description
1 polymer ?
#
loop_
_entity_poly.entity_id
_entity_poly.type
_entity_poly.pdbx_seq_one_letter_code
_entity_poly.pdbx_strand_id
1 'polypeptide(L)'
;MAYFENIDIKKLLEEDEDYSFPPFTEKDLEETEKAIGWKLPKSYIALLKIQNGGYINYEEFDECWLSAIYGISSSEGGLIDMFDNWINEWEYPNIGIPFGETQSAGHDMYFMDFSSVDENGEPRIVHIDNEADNSIDVVADNLEDFLI
;
A
#
# COMPACT_ATOMS: atom_id res chain seq x y z
N MET A 1 11.11 10.12 -13.95
CA MET A 1 11.78 9.63 -12.73
C MET A 1 11.63 8.12 -12.64
N ALA A 2 12.73 7.43 -12.40
CA ALA A 2 12.70 5.98 -12.21
C ALA A 2 12.56 5.63 -10.73
N TYR A 3 11.60 4.79 -10.40
CA TYR A 3 11.36 4.34 -9.02
C TYR A 3 11.97 2.95 -8.81
N PHE A 4 12.37 2.68 -7.57
CA PHE A 4 12.85 1.36 -7.12
C PHE A 4 14.12 0.88 -7.84
N GLU A 5 15.04 1.80 -8.14
CA GLU A 5 16.33 1.45 -8.77
C GLU A 5 17.22 0.61 -7.85
N ASN A 6 17.06 0.77 -6.54
CA ASN A 6 17.90 0.10 -5.53
C ASN A 6 17.25 -1.11 -4.89
N ILE A 7 16.06 -1.52 -5.37
CA ILE A 7 15.33 -2.66 -4.85
C ILE A 7 14.67 -3.42 -6.01
N ASP A 8 14.74 -4.74 -5.97
CA ASP A 8 14.11 -5.60 -6.98
C ASP A 8 12.71 -5.99 -6.50
N ILE A 9 11.68 -5.34 -7.05
CA ILE A 9 10.29 -5.59 -6.66
C ILE A 9 9.86 -7.02 -6.95
N LYS A 10 10.37 -7.65 -8.00
CA LYS A 10 10.05 -9.05 -8.31
C LYS A 10 10.60 -10.03 -7.26
N LYS A 11 11.64 -9.64 -6.54
CA LYS A 11 12.15 -10.42 -5.41
C LYS A 11 11.45 -10.07 -4.11
N LEU A 12 10.98 -8.83 -3.97
CA LEU A 12 10.24 -8.36 -2.80
C LEU A 12 8.89 -9.06 -2.68
N LEU A 13 8.17 -9.19 -3.79
CA LEU A 13 6.79 -9.68 -3.80
C LEU A 13 6.69 -11.07 -4.40
N GLU A 14 6.05 -11.99 -3.66
CA GLU A 14 5.69 -13.31 -4.14
C GLU A 14 4.27 -13.28 -4.69
N GLU A 15 4.04 -13.95 -5.82
CA GLU A 15 2.70 -14.12 -6.37
C GLU A 15 1.93 -15.12 -5.51
N ASP A 16 0.65 -14.80 -5.24
CA ASP A 16 -0.24 -15.67 -4.49
C ASP A 16 -1.69 -15.49 -4.96
N GLU A 17 -2.58 -16.35 -4.48
CA GLU A 17 -3.99 -16.33 -4.88
C GLU A 17 -4.79 -15.22 -4.19
N ASP A 18 -4.33 -14.72 -3.03
CA ASP A 18 -5.10 -13.78 -2.22
C ASP A 18 -4.83 -12.32 -2.58
N TYR A 19 -3.57 -11.95 -2.89
CA TYR A 19 -3.18 -10.55 -3.06
C TYR A 19 -2.55 -10.22 -4.41
N SER A 20 -2.29 -11.20 -5.26
CA SER A 20 -1.73 -10.96 -6.59
C SER A 20 -2.83 -10.99 -7.64
N PHE A 21 -2.83 -9.99 -8.51
CA PHE A 21 -3.86 -9.83 -9.54
C PHE A 21 -3.22 -9.68 -10.93
N PRO A 22 -3.98 -9.94 -12.01
CA PRO A 22 -3.48 -9.69 -13.36
C PRO A 22 -3.07 -8.22 -13.55
N PRO A 23 -2.25 -7.92 -14.57
CA PRO A 23 -1.91 -6.54 -14.88
C PRO A 23 -3.17 -5.69 -15.02
N PHE A 24 -3.16 -4.51 -14.41
CA PHE A 24 -4.31 -3.61 -14.45
C PHE A 24 -4.27 -2.69 -15.67
N THR A 25 -5.45 -2.22 -16.08
CA THR A 25 -5.60 -1.26 -17.16
C THR A 25 -5.74 0.15 -16.59
N GLU A 26 -5.67 1.18 -17.47
CA GLU A 26 -5.97 2.56 -17.07
C GLU A 26 -7.39 2.69 -16.51
N LYS A 27 -8.33 1.94 -17.07
CA LYS A 27 -9.70 1.92 -16.57
C LYS A 27 -9.77 1.36 -15.15
N ASP A 28 -9.05 0.29 -14.86
CA ASP A 28 -8.99 -0.30 -13.53
C ASP A 28 -8.41 0.70 -12.52
N LEU A 29 -7.38 1.43 -12.92
CA LEU A 29 -6.77 2.46 -12.08
C LEU A 29 -7.76 3.59 -11.78
N GLU A 30 -8.46 4.09 -12.80
CA GLU A 30 -9.47 5.15 -12.64
C GLU A 30 -10.60 4.70 -11.72
N GLU A 31 -11.10 3.48 -11.89
CA GLU A 31 -12.15 2.92 -11.05
C GLU A 31 -11.70 2.79 -9.60
N THR A 32 -10.46 2.37 -9.38
CA THR A 32 -9.89 2.26 -8.04
C THR A 32 -9.81 3.62 -7.37
N GLU A 33 -9.23 4.61 -8.05
CA GLU A 33 -9.09 5.97 -7.51
C GLU A 33 -10.45 6.59 -7.20
N LYS A 34 -11.45 6.34 -8.05
CA LYS A 34 -12.79 6.82 -7.83
C LYS A 34 -13.45 6.14 -6.61
N ALA A 35 -13.24 4.84 -6.46
CA ALA A 35 -13.83 4.07 -5.36
C ALA A 35 -13.27 4.46 -4.01
N ILE A 36 -11.97 4.70 -3.91
CA ILE A 36 -11.31 5.02 -2.63
C ILE A 36 -11.26 6.54 -2.35
N GLY A 37 -11.42 7.36 -3.37
CA GLY A 37 -11.40 8.82 -3.22
C GLY A 37 -10.00 9.44 -3.15
N TRP A 38 -8.96 8.68 -3.45
CA TRP A 38 -7.57 9.13 -3.44
C TRP A 38 -6.89 8.74 -4.75
N LYS A 39 -6.03 9.62 -5.26
CA LYS A 39 -5.20 9.27 -6.41
C LYS A 39 -3.98 8.48 -5.94
N LEU A 40 -3.67 7.40 -6.66
CA LEU A 40 -2.50 6.59 -6.31
C LEU A 40 -1.21 7.36 -6.65
N PRO A 41 -0.22 7.37 -5.72
CA PRO A 41 1.07 7.98 -6.01
C PRO A 41 1.77 7.29 -7.17
N LYS A 42 2.59 8.03 -7.90
CA LYS A 42 3.34 7.49 -9.04
C LYS A 42 4.23 6.31 -8.65
N SER A 43 4.83 6.35 -7.45
CA SER A 43 5.66 5.25 -6.95
C SER A 43 4.85 3.97 -6.77
N TYR A 44 3.67 4.07 -6.20
CA TYR A 44 2.79 2.93 -5.99
C TYR A 44 2.31 2.35 -7.32
N ILE A 45 1.93 3.21 -8.26
CA ILE A 45 1.57 2.77 -9.61
C ILE A 45 2.74 2.05 -10.28
N ALA A 46 3.96 2.59 -10.16
CA ALA A 46 5.16 1.98 -10.73
C ALA A 46 5.41 0.58 -10.16
N LEU A 47 5.25 0.42 -8.82
CA LEU A 47 5.38 -0.88 -8.17
C LEU A 47 4.34 -1.86 -8.70
N LEU A 48 3.08 -1.45 -8.77
CA LEU A 48 1.98 -2.31 -9.20
C LEU A 48 2.05 -2.68 -10.68
N LYS A 49 2.73 -1.88 -11.51
CA LYS A 49 3.01 -2.24 -12.91
C LYS A 49 4.05 -3.36 -13.02
N ILE A 50 4.94 -3.48 -12.05
CA ILE A 50 5.92 -4.57 -12.01
C ILE A 50 5.23 -5.85 -11.56
N GLN A 51 4.45 -5.77 -10.47
CA GLN A 51 3.62 -6.86 -9.99
C GLN A 51 2.41 -6.27 -9.25
N ASN A 52 1.22 -6.66 -9.65
CA ASN A 52 -0.03 -6.09 -9.12
C ASN A 52 -0.42 -6.74 -7.80
N GLY A 53 0.35 -6.43 -6.76
CA GLY A 53 0.14 -6.94 -5.41
C GLY A 53 0.84 -8.27 -5.15
N GLY A 54 0.89 -8.67 -3.90
CA GLY A 54 1.47 -9.94 -3.49
C GLY A 54 1.91 -9.96 -2.03
N TYR A 55 2.38 -11.13 -1.59
CA TYR A 55 2.99 -11.29 -0.27
C TYR A 55 4.45 -10.84 -0.29
N ILE A 56 4.92 -10.34 0.85
CA ILE A 56 6.34 -10.01 1.02
C ILE A 56 7.14 -11.30 1.15
N ASN A 57 8.24 -11.37 0.39
CA ASN A 57 9.16 -12.50 0.45
C ASN A 57 10.13 -12.32 1.62
N TYR A 58 9.81 -12.91 2.75
CA TYR A 58 10.61 -12.79 3.97
C TYR A 58 11.98 -13.46 3.88
N GLU A 59 12.19 -14.37 2.96
CA GLU A 59 13.51 -14.97 2.75
C GLU A 59 14.51 -13.94 2.20
N GLU A 60 14.00 -12.97 1.42
CA GLU A 60 14.81 -11.92 0.83
C GLU A 60 14.74 -10.60 1.61
N PHE A 61 13.59 -10.33 2.28
CA PHE A 61 13.31 -9.03 2.92
C PHE A 61 12.69 -9.23 4.30
N ASP A 62 13.43 -9.91 5.20
CA ASP A 62 12.95 -10.28 6.53
C ASP A 62 12.71 -9.10 7.47
N GLU A 63 13.24 -7.93 7.14
CA GLU A 63 13.04 -6.71 7.92
C GLU A 63 11.86 -5.86 7.43
N CYS A 64 11.11 -6.33 6.42
CA CYS A 64 9.96 -5.59 5.94
C CYS A 64 8.81 -5.64 6.96
N TRP A 65 8.20 -4.49 7.23
CA TRP A 65 7.12 -4.34 8.22
C TRP A 65 5.77 -4.84 7.73
N LEU A 66 5.62 -5.03 6.41
CA LEU A 66 4.37 -5.49 5.80
C LEU A 66 4.43 -6.99 5.55
N SER A 67 3.26 -7.64 5.55
CA SER A 67 3.12 -9.02 5.11
C SER A 67 2.67 -9.11 3.65
N ALA A 68 1.97 -8.09 3.14
CA ALA A 68 1.48 -8.06 1.76
C ALA A 68 1.30 -6.61 1.29
N ILE A 69 1.32 -6.40 -0.03
CA ILE A 69 1.00 -5.12 -0.66
C ILE A 69 -0.25 -5.32 -1.52
N TYR A 70 -1.24 -4.42 -1.37
CA TYR A 70 -2.50 -4.51 -2.09
C TYR A 70 -2.35 -4.09 -3.55
N GLY A 71 -2.96 -4.86 -4.44
CA GLY A 71 -2.99 -4.58 -5.86
C GLY A 71 -4.28 -3.90 -6.31
N ILE A 72 -4.28 -3.45 -7.57
CA ILE A 72 -5.45 -2.83 -8.20
C ILE A 72 -6.39 -3.94 -8.67
N SER A 73 -7.52 -4.09 -7.97
CA SER A 73 -8.58 -5.05 -8.29
C SER A 73 -9.84 -4.70 -7.52
N SER A 74 -10.99 -5.02 -8.09
CA SER A 74 -12.28 -4.93 -7.38
C SER A 74 -12.62 -6.24 -6.66
N SER A 75 -11.80 -7.27 -6.84
CA SER A 75 -11.99 -8.58 -6.21
C SER A 75 -11.59 -8.55 -4.74
N GLU A 76 -11.97 -9.59 -4.00
CA GLU A 76 -11.59 -9.77 -2.60
C GLU A 76 -10.05 -9.75 -2.48
N GLY A 77 -9.56 -9.00 -1.51
CA GLY A 77 -8.13 -8.82 -1.28
C GLY A 77 -7.49 -7.68 -2.08
N GLY A 78 -8.20 -7.10 -3.05
CA GLY A 78 -7.72 -5.94 -3.79
C GLY A 78 -7.84 -4.65 -3.01
N LEU A 79 -7.24 -3.58 -3.50
CA LEU A 79 -7.19 -2.30 -2.80
C LEU A 79 -8.57 -1.74 -2.48
N ILE A 80 -9.53 -1.84 -3.42
CA ILE A 80 -10.90 -1.33 -3.21
C ILE A 80 -11.53 -2.04 -2.01
N ASP A 81 -11.48 -3.36 -1.98
CA ASP A 81 -12.05 -4.18 -0.92
C ASP A 81 -11.37 -3.89 0.43
N MET A 82 -10.05 -3.88 0.45
CA MET A 82 -9.30 -3.67 1.69
C MET A 82 -9.41 -2.25 2.21
N PHE A 83 -9.49 -1.25 1.33
CA PHE A 83 -9.74 0.14 1.73
C PHE A 83 -11.08 0.25 2.47
N ASP A 84 -12.13 -0.33 1.91
CA ASP A 84 -13.45 -0.34 2.53
C ASP A 84 -13.41 -0.99 3.91
N ASN A 85 -12.72 -2.12 4.02
CA ASN A 85 -12.56 -2.83 5.30
C ASN A 85 -11.88 -1.95 6.36
N TRP A 86 -10.75 -1.35 6.04
CA TRP A 86 -9.98 -0.59 7.04
C TRP A 86 -10.61 0.75 7.40
N ILE A 87 -11.19 1.44 6.45
CA ILE A 87 -11.78 2.76 6.69
C ILE A 87 -13.20 2.66 7.27
N ASN A 88 -14.05 1.80 6.71
CA ASN A 88 -15.46 1.73 7.10
C ASN A 88 -15.75 0.72 8.20
N GLU A 89 -15.06 -0.44 8.22
CA GLU A 89 -15.30 -1.46 9.24
C GLU A 89 -14.42 -1.26 10.48
N TRP A 90 -13.13 -0.99 10.28
CA TRP A 90 -12.18 -0.81 11.38
C TRP A 90 -12.06 0.65 11.84
N GLU A 91 -12.67 1.57 11.11
CA GLU A 91 -12.71 3.00 11.44
C GLU A 91 -11.33 3.67 11.57
N TYR A 92 -10.36 3.25 10.76
CA TYR A 92 -9.11 3.99 10.65
C TYR A 92 -9.36 5.38 10.05
N PRO A 93 -8.55 6.38 10.41
CA PRO A 93 -8.75 7.72 9.87
C PRO A 93 -8.53 7.75 8.34
N ASN A 94 -9.43 8.44 7.64
CA ASN A 94 -9.36 8.54 6.18
C ASN A 94 -8.42 9.68 5.76
N ILE A 95 -7.12 9.45 5.95
CA ILE A 95 -6.07 10.44 5.64
C ILE A 95 -5.28 10.06 4.39
N GLY A 96 -5.58 8.93 3.79
CA GLY A 96 -4.88 8.43 2.62
C GLY A 96 -5.16 6.97 2.36
N ILE A 97 -4.12 6.23 1.95
CA ILE A 97 -4.27 4.86 1.44
C ILE A 97 -3.59 3.85 2.36
N PRO A 98 -4.36 2.91 2.96
CA PRO A 98 -3.77 1.72 3.60
C PRO A 98 -3.34 0.77 2.48
N PHE A 99 -2.03 0.66 2.22
CA PHE A 99 -1.51 0.02 1.01
C PHE A 99 -1.04 -1.41 1.19
N GLY A 100 -1.14 -1.96 2.40
CA GLY A 100 -0.70 -3.32 2.62
C GLY A 100 -1.15 -3.90 3.96
N GLU A 101 -1.01 -5.22 4.07
CA GLU A 101 -1.28 -5.95 5.30
C GLU A 101 -0.09 -5.92 6.23
N THR A 102 -0.36 -5.88 7.54
CA THR A 102 0.65 -6.09 8.57
C THR A 102 0.47 -7.47 9.20
N GLN A 103 1.39 -7.85 10.09
CA GLN A 103 1.30 -9.13 10.79
C GLN A 103 0.36 -9.09 12.00
N SER A 104 -0.19 -7.92 12.32
CA SER A 104 -1.02 -7.72 13.51
C SER A 104 -2.50 -8.05 13.33
N ALA A 105 -2.90 -8.47 12.14
CA ALA A 105 -4.31 -8.74 11.79
C ALA A 105 -5.22 -7.50 11.97
N GLY A 106 -4.70 -6.32 11.70
CA GLY A 106 -5.47 -5.07 11.69
C GLY A 106 -5.32 -4.21 12.94
N HIS A 107 -4.53 -4.63 13.92
CA HIS A 107 -4.33 -3.83 15.13
C HIS A 107 -3.44 -2.62 14.88
N ASP A 108 -2.61 -2.65 13.85
CA ASP A 108 -1.86 -1.52 13.35
C ASP A 108 -1.79 -1.58 11.83
N MET A 109 -1.58 -0.43 11.18
CA MET A 109 -1.53 -0.34 9.72
C MET A 109 -0.53 0.73 9.29
N TYR A 110 -0.03 0.60 8.06
CA TYR A 110 0.76 1.64 7.40
C TYR A 110 -0.07 2.31 6.32
N PHE A 111 -0.05 3.64 6.33
CA PHE A 111 -0.82 4.45 5.38
C PHE A 111 0.09 5.36 4.57
N MET A 112 -0.28 5.60 3.32
CA MET A 112 0.21 6.74 2.55
C MET A 112 -0.62 7.94 3.01
N ASP A 113 0.02 8.88 3.71
CA ASP A 113 -0.65 10.03 4.33
C ASP A 113 -0.56 11.25 3.42
N PHE A 114 -1.69 11.63 2.83
CA PHE A 114 -1.77 12.76 1.89
C PHE A 114 -1.86 14.13 2.57
N SER A 115 -1.86 14.19 3.90
CA SER A 115 -1.79 15.48 4.60
C SER A 115 -0.41 16.12 4.45
N SER A 116 0.61 15.35 4.02
CA SER A 116 1.94 15.86 3.75
C SER A 116 2.53 15.13 2.56
N VAL A 117 2.78 15.87 1.48
CA VAL A 117 3.39 15.31 0.27
C VAL A 117 4.70 16.05 -0.02
N ASP A 118 5.63 15.36 -0.68
CA ASP A 118 6.91 15.97 -1.07
C ASP A 118 6.76 16.78 -2.37
N GLU A 119 7.88 17.32 -2.85
CA GLU A 119 7.90 18.14 -4.07
C GLU A 119 7.48 17.37 -5.33
N ASN A 120 7.54 16.04 -5.30
CA ASN A 120 7.12 15.16 -6.39
C ASN A 120 5.68 14.67 -6.23
N GLY A 121 4.97 15.14 -5.20
CA GLY A 121 3.60 14.71 -4.92
C GLY A 121 3.50 13.36 -4.22
N GLU A 122 4.62 12.83 -3.72
CA GLU A 122 4.62 11.55 -3.00
C GLU A 122 4.23 11.77 -1.54
N PRO A 123 3.24 11.01 -1.03
CA PRO A 123 2.83 11.13 0.36
C PRO A 123 3.84 10.47 1.29
N ARG A 124 3.94 10.99 2.50
CA ARG A 124 4.73 10.35 3.54
C ARG A 124 4.06 9.05 3.98
N ILE A 125 4.84 8.15 4.58
CA ILE A 125 4.32 6.89 5.11
C ILE A 125 4.21 7.02 6.62
N VAL A 126 3.05 6.68 7.16
CA VAL A 126 2.80 6.72 8.60
C VAL A 126 2.36 5.35 9.11
N HIS A 127 2.66 5.11 10.37
CA HIS A 127 2.16 3.96 11.12
C HIS A 127 1.01 4.44 11.99
N ILE A 128 -0.12 3.74 11.96
CA ILE A 128 -1.29 4.05 12.76
C ILE A 128 -1.59 2.86 13.66
N ASP A 129 -1.63 3.11 14.97
CA ASP A 129 -1.94 2.10 15.97
C ASP A 129 -3.40 2.24 16.38
N ASN A 130 -4.25 1.32 15.90
CA ASN A 130 -5.69 1.33 16.17
C ASN A 130 -6.00 1.10 17.65
N GLU A 131 -5.16 0.36 18.36
CA GLU A 131 -5.33 0.10 19.79
C GLU A 131 -4.93 1.28 20.67
N ALA A 132 -4.16 2.23 20.13
CA ALA A 132 -3.72 3.43 20.83
C ALA A 132 -4.45 4.67 20.29
N ASP A 133 -5.77 4.58 20.14
CA ASP A 133 -6.65 5.67 19.67
C ASP A 133 -6.22 6.24 18.30
N ASN A 134 -5.77 5.37 17.41
CA ASN A 134 -5.28 5.74 16.08
C ASN A 134 -4.11 6.73 16.14
N SER A 135 -3.18 6.51 17.08
CA SER A 135 -1.96 7.31 17.15
C SER A 135 -1.15 7.17 15.86
N ILE A 136 -0.61 8.28 15.36
CA ILE A 136 0.05 8.35 14.07
C ILE A 136 1.52 8.72 14.23
N ASP A 137 2.41 7.88 13.68
CA ASP A 137 3.86 8.12 13.67
C ASP A 137 4.38 8.12 12.24
N VAL A 138 5.16 9.12 11.86
CA VAL A 138 5.79 9.17 10.54
C VAL A 138 6.97 8.20 10.51
N VAL A 139 6.99 7.28 9.53
CA VAL A 139 8.03 6.25 9.43
C VAL A 139 8.90 6.37 8.18
N ALA A 140 8.44 7.08 7.15
CA ALA A 140 9.24 7.33 5.94
C ALA A 140 8.70 8.56 5.20
N ASP A 141 9.55 9.17 4.37
CA ASP A 141 9.16 10.33 3.58
C ASP A 141 8.32 9.96 2.36
N ASN A 142 8.47 8.74 1.87
CA ASN A 142 7.74 8.24 0.70
C ASN A 142 7.78 6.71 0.68
N LEU A 143 7.06 6.09 -0.27
CA LEU A 143 6.99 4.64 -0.39
C LEU A 143 8.35 4.01 -0.70
N GLU A 144 9.13 4.63 -1.57
CA GLU A 144 10.43 4.10 -1.97
C GLU A 144 11.37 3.99 -0.76
N ASP A 145 11.44 5.05 0.05
CA ASP A 145 12.25 5.05 1.28
C ASP A 145 11.74 4.02 2.30
N PHE A 146 10.43 3.82 2.35
CA PHE A 146 9.83 2.85 3.27
C PHE A 146 10.25 1.42 2.95
N LEU A 147 10.39 1.09 1.66
CA LEU A 147 10.71 -0.28 1.21
C LEU A 147 12.20 -0.60 1.13
N ILE A 148 13.06 0.40 1.26
CA ILE A 148 14.51 0.21 1.17
C ILE A 148 15.14 -0.18 2.52
#